data_8c4e44b3b2b17a74c9f24f6325711c82
#
_entry.id   8c4e44b3b2b17a74c9f24f6325711c82
#
_cell.length_a   1.000
_cell.length_b   1.000
_cell.length_c   1.000
_cell.angle_alpha   90.00
_cell.angle_beta   90.00
_cell.angle_gamma   90.00
#
_symmetry.space_group_name_H-M   'P 1'
#
loop_
_entity.id
_entity.type
_entity.pdbx_description
1 polymer ?
#
loop_
_entity_poly.entity_id
_entity_poly.type
_entity_poly.pdbx_seq_one_letter_code
_entity_poly.pdbx_strand_id
1 'polypeptide(L)'
;MRSRRLFPAVPSSSQRGMDSPEPEILFERRGAAGIVTLNRPKALNAVTHAMVRALQRQLDAWADDGAVTRVVITAAGEKAFSAGGDIRALYEFGRAGHQREALGFFREEYVLNAAIKNYPKPYVALIDGVVMGGGFGVSVHGSHRVAGDRFQFAMPEVGIGFFPDVGGTWVLPRAPGEIGTWVALTGERLKTADAVAAGIATHHVRSA
;
A
#
# COMPACT_ATOMS: atom_id res chain seq x y z
N MET A 1 10.08 -27.11 41.11
CA MET A 1 9.33 -26.39 40.07
C MET A 1 10.31 -25.93 38.97
N ARG A 2 10.32 -26.59 37.81
CA ARG A 2 11.21 -26.22 36.67
C ARG A 2 10.43 -25.41 35.68
N SER A 3 10.83 -24.15 35.48
CA SER A 3 10.30 -23.22 34.48
C SER A 3 10.61 -23.76 33.08
N ARG A 4 9.60 -24.09 32.29
CA ARG A 4 9.73 -24.42 30.87
C ARG A 4 9.83 -23.13 30.08
N ARG A 5 10.94 -22.90 29.37
CA ARG A 5 11.09 -21.84 28.40
C ARG A 5 10.22 -22.15 27.16
N LEU A 6 9.35 -21.21 26.79
CA LEU A 6 8.31 -21.38 25.76
C LEU A 6 8.74 -20.90 24.34
N PHE A 7 10.03 -20.65 24.12
CA PHE A 7 10.51 -20.23 22.80
C PHE A 7 11.64 -21.16 22.32
N PRO A 8 11.53 -21.73 21.11
CA PRO A 8 12.65 -22.46 20.51
C PRO A 8 13.76 -21.48 20.14
N ALA A 9 15.01 -21.89 20.37
CA ALA A 9 16.19 -21.15 20.00
C ALA A 9 16.28 -21.01 18.46
N VAL A 10 16.57 -19.80 17.99
CA VAL A 10 16.88 -19.53 16.58
C VAL A 10 18.24 -20.18 16.28
N PRO A 11 18.38 -21.01 15.23
CA PRO A 11 19.66 -21.57 14.84
C PRO A 11 20.53 -20.46 14.24
N SER A 12 21.78 -20.36 14.70
CA SER A 12 22.81 -19.52 14.12
C SER A 12 23.23 -20.08 12.76
N SER A 13 22.80 -19.49 11.67
CA SER A 13 23.29 -19.83 10.34
C SER A 13 24.45 -18.92 9.94
N SER A 14 25.65 -19.39 10.13
CA SER A 14 26.84 -18.95 9.42
C SER A 14 26.85 -19.57 8.03
N GLN A 15 26.22 -18.91 7.04
CA GLN A 15 26.57 -19.06 5.62
C GLN A 15 26.21 -17.73 4.94
N ARG A 16 27.23 -16.90 4.68
CA ARG A 16 27.12 -15.73 3.79
C ARG A 16 27.07 -16.25 2.36
N GLY A 17 25.86 -16.53 1.88
CA GLY A 17 25.53 -16.55 0.47
C GLY A 17 25.37 -15.10 0.00
N MET A 18 25.78 -14.80 -1.23
CA MET A 18 25.65 -13.50 -1.88
C MET A 18 24.27 -12.92 -1.63
N ASP A 19 24.20 -11.72 -1.00
CA ASP A 19 22.99 -11.00 -0.66
C ASP A 19 22.20 -10.65 -1.94
N SER A 20 21.29 -11.51 -2.32
CA SER A 20 20.22 -11.08 -3.22
C SER A 20 19.41 -10.02 -2.48
N PRO A 21 19.10 -8.87 -3.09
CA PRO A 21 18.32 -7.84 -2.41
C PRO A 21 17.00 -8.45 -1.93
N GLU A 22 16.63 -8.15 -0.68
CA GLU A 22 15.35 -8.60 -0.14
C GLU A 22 14.20 -8.18 -1.05
N PRO A 23 13.19 -9.05 -1.26
CA PRO A 23 12.04 -8.71 -2.09
C PRO A 23 11.34 -7.44 -1.58
N GLU A 24 11.01 -6.53 -2.50
CA GLU A 24 10.35 -5.25 -2.20
C GLU A 24 8.90 -5.41 -1.73
N ILE A 25 8.29 -6.56 -2.01
CA ILE A 25 6.94 -6.95 -1.59
C ILE A 25 6.96 -8.42 -1.24
N LEU A 26 6.31 -8.77 -0.12
CA LEU A 26 6.27 -10.13 0.39
C LEU A 26 4.84 -10.65 0.34
N PHE A 27 4.72 -11.95 0.10
CA PHE A 27 3.44 -12.67 0.07
C PHE A 27 3.52 -13.90 0.94
N GLU A 28 2.56 -14.06 1.82
CA GLU A 28 2.41 -15.27 2.63
C GLU A 28 0.94 -15.67 2.75
N ARG A 29 0.68 -16.95 3.03
CA ARG A 29 -0.64 -17.39 3.45
C ARG A 29 -0.62 -17.71 4.92
N ARG A 30 -1.51 -17.06 5.67
CA ARG A 30 -1.66 -17.28 7.12
C ARG A 30 -3.09 -17.75 7.39
N GLY A 31 -3.26 -19.06 7.54
CA GLY A 31 -4.58 -19.70 7.55
C GLY A 31 -5.32 -19.48 6.21
N ALA A 32 -6.50 -18.87 6.26
CA ALA A 32 -7.30 -18.53 5.08
C ALA A 32 -7.08 -17.07 4.57
N ALA A 33 -6.08 -16.36 5.10
CA ALA A 33 -5.75 -15.01 4.66
C ALA A 33 -4.49 -15.02 3.78
N GLY A 34 -4.56 -14.38 2.61
CA GLY A 34 -3.40 -13.97 1.84
C GLY A 34 -2.88 -12.66 2.43
N ILE A 35 -1.63 -12.64 2.88
CA ILE A 35 -1.00 -11.47 3.47
C ILE A 35 -0.02 -10.88 2.48
N VAL A 36 -0.15 -9.59 2.23
CA VAL A 36 0.77 -8.78 1.43
C VAL A 36 1.51 -7.83 2.35
N THR A 37 2.84 -7.78 2.26
CA THR A 37 3.63 -6.81 3.01
C THR A 37 4.46 -5.97 2.04
N LEU A 38 4.22 -4.66 2.00
CA LEU A 38 5.09 -3.71 1.32
C LEU A 38 6.42 -3.64 2.09
N ASN A 39 7.55 -3.95 1.45
CA ASN A 39 8.81 -4.21 2.14
C ASN A 39 9.96 -3.34 1.64
N ARG A 40 9.72 -2.02 1.59
CA ARG A 40 10.74 -1.00 1.32
C ARG A 40 10.77 0.08 2.41
N PRO A 41 10.90 -0.26 3.70
CA PRO A 41 10.75 0.70 4.80
C PRO A 41 11.76 1.88 4.72
N LYS A 42 12.96 1.65 4.17
CA LYS A 42 13.97 2.70 3.95
C LYS A 42 13.55 3.73 2.90
N ALA A 43 12.67 3.36 1.97
CA ALA A 43 12.07 4.23 0.96
C ALA A 43 10.59 4.54 1.28
N LEU A 44 10.18 4.49 2.57
CA LEU A 44 8.81 4.72 3.02
C LEU A 44 7.79 3.87 2.25
N ASN A 45 8.16 2.65 1.87
CA ASN A 45 7.36 1.70 1.10
C ASN A 45 6.83 2.28 -0.23
N ALA A 46 7.63 3.13 -0.89
CA ALA A 46 7.28 3.63 -2.21
C ALA A 46 7.07 2.48 -3.19
N VAL A 47 5.96 2.54 -3.95
CA VAL A 47 5.51 1.48 -4.85
C VAL A 47 6.30 1.53 -6.15
N THR A 48 7.01 0.44 -6.47
CA THR A 48 7.74 0.28 -7.72
C THR A 48 6.91 -0.44 -8.78
N HIS A 49 7.33 -0.33 -10.04
CA HIS A 49 6.69 -1.08 -11.14
C HIS A 49 6.77 -2.62 -10.92
N ALA A 50 7.88 -3.09 -10.35
CA ALA A 50 8.04 -4.49 -9.99
C ALA A 50 7.02 -4.93 -8.92
N MET A 51 6.77 -4.09 -7.91
CA MET A 51 5.75 -4.34 -6.88
C MET A 51 4.35 -4.37 -7.47
N VAL A 52 4.00 -3.43 -8.37
CA VAL A 52 2.69 -3.42 -9.07
C VAL A 52 2.45 -4.74 -9.78
N ARG A 53 3.42 -5.18 -10.59
CA ARG A 53 3.33 -6.44 -11.34
C ARG A 53 3.27 -7.67 -10.44
N ALA A 54 4.04 -7.68 -9.36
CA ALA A 54 4.04 -8.78 -8.41
C ALA A 54 2.71 -8.89 -7.68
N LEU A 55 2.15 -7.75 -7.23
CA LEU A 55 0.87 -7.70 -6.54
C LEU A 55 -0.27 -8.13 -7.47
N GLN A 56 -0.31 -7.64 -8.72
CA GLN A 56 -1.33 -8.06 -9.69
C GLN A 56 -1.33 -9.59 -9.87
N ARG A 57 -0.17 -10.18 -10.17
CA ARG A 57 -0.07 -11.65 -10.35
C ARG A 57 -0.51 -12.43 -9.12
N GLN A 58 -0.15 -11.95 -7.93
CA GLN A 58 -0.53 -12.63 -6.70
C GLN A 58 -2.02 -12.52 -6.40
N LEU A 59 -2.63 -11.36 -6.67
CA LEU A 59 -4.07 -11.18 -6.53
C LEU A 59 -4.84 -12.08 -7.50
N ASP A 60 -4.40 -12.17 -8.75
CA ASP A 60 -5.00 -13.07 -9.75
C ASP A 60 -4.96 -14.53 -9.26
N ALA A 61 -3.81 -14.98 -8.78
CA ALA A 61 -3.66 -16.34 -8.24
C ALA A 61 -4.56 -16.59 -7.00
N TRP A 62 -4.68 -15.64 -6.11
CA TRP A 62 -5.53 -15.79 -4.92
C TRP A 62 -7.02 -15.58 -5.20
N ALA A 63 -7.38 -14.94 -6.29
CA ALA A 63 -8.79 -14.82 -6.69
C ALA A 63 -9.42 -16.19 -6.92
N ASP A 64 -8.68 -17.10 -7.55
CA ASP A 64 -9.13 -18.45 -7.90
C ASP A 64 -8.80 -19.50 -6.82
N ASP A 65 -7.93 -19.19 -5.85
CA ASP A 65 -7.57 -20.10 -4.75
C ASP A 65 -8.66 -20.16 -3.68
N GLY A 66 -9.43 -21.24 -3.63
CA GLY A 66 -10.47 -21.49 -2.61
C GLY A 66 -9.94 -21.54 -1.17
N ALA A 67 -8.64 -21.75 -0.96
CA ALA A 67 -8.02 -21.74 0.38
C ALA A 67 -7.74 -20.32 0.89
N VAL A 68 -7.78 -19.31 0.02
CA VAL A 68 -7.67 -17.89 0.38
C VAL A 68 -9.05 -17.25 0.32
N THR A 69 -9.59 -16.86 1.47
CA THR A 69 -10.94 -16.26 1.55
C THR A 69 -10.90 -14.74 1.67
N ARG A 70 -9.74 -14.14 1.92
CA ARG A 70 -9.53 -12.70 2.05
C ARG A 70 -8.07 -12.34 1.83
N VAL A 71 -7.84 -11.10 1.44
CA VAL A 71 -6.49 -10.52 1.34
C VAL A 71 -6.32 -9.44 2.40
N VAL A 72 -5.15 -9.39 3.01
CA VAL A 72 -4.75 -8.33 3.95
C VAL A 72 -3.45 -7.73 3.45
N ILE A 73 -3.44 -6.43 3.20
CA ILE A 73 -2.22 -5.68 2.86
C ILE A 73 -1.77 -4.83 4.04
N THR A 74 -0.49 -4.91 4.33
CA THR A 74 0.20 -4.14 5.37
C THR A 74 1.57 -3.69 4.86
N ALA A 75 2.38 -3.08 5.72
CA ALA A 75 3.70 -2.59 5.37
C ALA A 75 4.73 -2.88 6.45
N ALA A 76 5.98 -3.06 6.05
CA ALA A 76 7.11 -3.16 6.95
C ALA A 76 7.53 -1.78 7.48
N GLY A 77 8.00 -1.74 8.73
CA GLY A 77 8.41 -0.51 9.41
C GLY A 77 7.24 0.26 10.01
N GLU A 78 7.55 1.33 10.74
CA GLU A 78 6.57 2.07 11.54
C GLU A 78 6.21 3.46 10.99
N LYS A 79 6.97 3.96 10.01
CA LYS A 79 6.85 5.35 9.54
C LYS A 79 5.75 5.54 8.51
N ALA A 80 5.60 4.58 7.62
CA ALA A 80 4.68 4.70 6.49
C ALA A 80 4.12 3.33 6.09
N PHE A 81 2.85 3.32 5.78
CA PHE A 81 2.27 2.25 4.97
C PHE A 81 2.85 2.35 3.55
N SER A 82 2.72 3.49 2.89
CA SER A 82 3.40 3.82 1.64
C SER A 82 3.33 5.32 1.34
N ALA A 83 4.45 5.92 0.98
CA ALA A 83 4.52 7.34 0.60
C ALA A 83 4.14 7.62 -0.86
N GLY A 84 3.66 6.62 -1.60
CA GLY A 84 3.22 6.77 -2.99
C GLY A 84 4.03 5.95 -3.98
N GLY A 85 3.92 6.27 -5.26
CA GLY A 85 4.74 5.70 -6.32
C GLY A 85 6.21 6.09 -6.20
N ASP A 86 7.12 5.31 -6.77
CA ASP A 86 8.55 5.64 -6.81
C ASP A 86 8.81 6.77 -7.85
N ILE A 87 8.42 8.00 -7.46
CA ILE A 87 8.53 9.20 -8.32
C ILE A 87 9.97 9.46 -8.75
N ARG A 88 10.95 9.07 -7.94
CA ARG A 88 12.36 9.22 -8.33
C ARG A 88 12.69 8.36 -9.54
N ALA A 89 12.26 7.12 -9.56
CA ALA A 89 12.45 6.23 -10.71
C ALA A 89 11.73 6.78 -11.96
N LEU A 90 10.50 7.30 -11.81
CA LEU A 90 9.75 7.92 -12.91
C LEU A 90 10.45 9.17 -13.45
N TYR A 91 11.00 10.01 -12.58
CA TYR A 91 11.79 11.18 -12.96
C TYR A 91 13.04 10.78 -13.77
N GLU A 92 13.77 9.76 -13.32
CA GLU A 92 14.97 9.26 -14.03
C GLU A 92 14.60 8.68 -15.40
N PHE A 93 13.50 7.94 -15.52
CA PHE A 93 12.99 7.48 -16.82
C PHE A 93 12.68 8.66 -17.75
N GLY A 94 11.98 9.67 -17.24
CA GLY A 94 11.69 10.88 -18.02
C GLY A 94 12.94 11.59 -18.52
N ARG A 95 13.95 11.75 -17.65
CA ARG A 95 15.23 12.37 -18.00
C ARG A 95 16.04 11.57 -19.02
N ALA A 96 15.96 10.25 -18.96
CA ALA A 96 16.66 9.34 -19.86
C ALA A 96 15.94 9.17 -21.23
N GLY A 97 14.79 9.81 -21.43
CA GLY A 97 14.00 9.64 -22.66
C GLY A 97 13.19 8.34 -22.69
N HIS A 98 13.01 7.68 -21.53
CA HIS A 98 12.27 6.41 -21.39
C HIS A 98 10.81 6.64 -20.99
N GLN A 99 10.12 7.54 -21.69
CA GLN A 99 8.72 7.89 -21.38
C GLN A 99 7.78 6.70 -21.49
N ARG A 100 8.09 5.73 -22.36
CA ARG A 100 7.27 4.51 -22.51
C ARG A 100 7.26 3.66 -21.24
N GLU A 101 8.41 3.56 -20.58
CA GLU A 101 8.55 2.83 -19.32
C GLU A 101 7.81 3.55 -18.19
N ALA A 102 7.92 4.87 -18.11
CA ALA A 102 7.17 5.67 -17.14
C ALA A 102 5.65 5.54 -17.35
N LEU A 103 5.17 5.64 -18.59
CA LEU A 103 3.75 5.45 -18.93
C LEU A 103 3.29 4.01 -18.67
N GLY A 104 4.20 3.03 -18.84
CA GLY A 104 3.94 1.62 -18.52
C GLY A 104 3.64 1.42 -17.03
N PHE A 105 4.38 2.10 -16.14
CA PHE A 105 4.10 2.08 -14.71
C PHE A 105 2.68 2.55 -14.40
N PHE A 106 2.29 3.76 -14.83
CA PHE A 106 0.96 4.31 -14.57
C PHE A 106 -0.16 3.42 -15.11
N ARG A 107 0.02 2.91 -16.34
CA ARG A 107 -0.97 2.02 -16.97
C ARG A 107 -1.22 0.78 -16.13
N GLU A 108 -0.15 0.09 -15.72
CA GLU A 108 -0.26 -1.15 -14.95
C GLU A 108 -0.74 -0.90 -13.51
N GLU A 109 -0.33 0.23 -12.90
CA GLU A 109 -0.82 0.64 -11.59
C GLU A 109 -2.33 0.90 -11.61
N TYR A 110 -2.86 1.58 -12.62
CA TYR A 110 -4.30 1.84 -12.72
C TYR A 110 -5.11 0.57 -13.01
N VAL A 111 -4.55 -0.37 -13.77
CA VAL A 111 -5.15 -1.71 -13.94
C VAL A 111 -5.21 -2.45 -12.59
N LEU A 112 -4.14 -2.41 -11.81
CA LEU A 112 -4.11 -2.99 -10.45
C LEU A 112 -5.15 -2.31 -9.54
N ASN A 113 -5.26 -0.98 -9.55
CA ASN A 113 -6.26 -0.27 -8.75
C ASN A 113 -7.69 -0.73 -9.12
N ALA A 114 -7.99 -0.88 -10.40
CA ALA A 114 -9.28 -1.40 -10.87
C ALA A 114 -9.50 -2.87 -10.45
N ALA A 115 -8.46 -3.70 -10.49
CA ALA A 115 -8.51 -5.08 -10.02
C ALA A 115 -8.82 -5.17 -8.51
N ILE A 116 -8.18 -4.33 -7.69
CA ILE A 116 -8.47 -4.24 -6.24
C ILE A 116 -9.91 -3.80 -6.00
N LYS A 117 -10.41 -2.83 -6.77
CA LYS A 117 -11.81 -2.34 -6.67
C LYS A 117 -12.84 -3.43 -6.95
N ASN A 118 -12.54 -4.28 -7.90
CA ASN A 118 -13.44 -5.36 -8.35
C ASN A 118 -13.05 -6.72 -7.76
N TYR A 119 -12.19 -6.74 -6.75
CA TYR A 119 -11.66 -8.00 -6.22
C TYR A 119 -12.77 -8.85 -5.61
N PRO A 120 -12.87 -10.16 -5.96
CA PRO A 120 -14.01 -11.00 -5.58
C PRO A 120 -14.03 -11.40 -4.10
N LYS A 121 -12.96 -11.10 -3.36
CA LYS A 121 -12.83 -11.43 -1.93
C LYS A 121 -12.58 -10.17 -1.10
N PRO A 122 -12.88 -10.16 0.20
CA PRO A 122 -12.52 -9.03 1.06
C PRO A 122 -11.04 -8.68 0.94
N TYR A 123 -10.77 -7.40 0.62
CA TYR A 123 -9.44 -6.82 0.56
C TYR A 123 -9.32 -5.77 1.67
N VAL A 124 -8.49 -6.05 2.65
CA VAL A 124 -8.35 -5.29 3.90
C VAL A 124 -6.99 -4.61 3.93
N ALA A 125 -6.94 -3.30 3.99
CA ALA A 125 -5.70 -2.55 4.19
C ALA A 125 -5.54 -2.19 5.67
N LEU A 126 -4.43 -2.65 6.28
CA LEU A 126 -4.01 -2.25 7.62
C LEU A 126 -2.99 -1.13 7.49
N ILE A 127 -3.42 0.10 7.79
CA ILE A 127 -2.66 1.32 7.48
C ILE A 127 -2.27 2.00 8.79
N ASP A 128 -0.98 2.00 9.08
CA ASP A 128 -0.42 2.78 10.18
C ASP A 128 0.75 3.63 9.67
N GLY A 129 0.83 4.90 10.07
CA GLY A 129 1.77 5.86 9.50
C GLY A 129 1.26 6.52 8.20
N VAL A 130 2.18 6.99 7.38
CA VAL A 130 1.89 7.75 6.16
C VAL A 130 1.31 6.88 5.06
N VAL A 131 0.25 7.35 4.40
CA VAL A 131 -0.33 6.77 3.18
C VAL A 131 -0.63 7.87 2.16
N MET A 132 -0.01 7.81 0.98
CA MET A 132 -0.08 8.86 -0.05
C MET A 132 -0.05 8.25 -1.46
N GLY A 133 -0.60 8.95 -2.45
CA GLY A 133 -0.49 8.63 -3.87
C GLY A 133 -0.69 7.14 -4.20
N GLY A 134 0.28 6.48 -4.82
CA GLY A 134 0.22 5.03 -5.12
C GLY A 134 -0.05 4.14 -3.90
N GLY A 135 0.37 4.55 -2.68
CA GLY A 135 0.00 3.86 -1.44
C GLY A 135 -1.50 3.93 -1.14
N PHE A 136 -2.12 5.08 -1.44
CA PHE A 136 -3.57 5.22 -1.41
C PHE A 136 -4.22 4.32 -2.48
N GLY A 137 -3.66 4.29 -3.70
CA GLY A 137 -4.14 3.45 -4.79
C GLY A 137 -4.21 1.96 -4.46
N VAL A 138 -3.21 1.40 -3.78
CA VAL A 138 -3.20 -0.02 -3.39
C VAL A 138 -4.03 -0.32 -2.12
N SER A 139 -4.64 0.69 -1.49
CA SER A 139 -5.41 0.53 -0.26
C SER A 139 -6.86 0.98 -0.36
N VAL A 140 -7.14 2.14 -0.99
CA VAL A 140 -8.45 2.81 -0.93
C VAL A 140 -9.57 2.01 -1.61
N HIS A 141 -9.23 1.27 -2.64
CA HIS A 141 -10.18 0.51 -3.43
C HIS A 141 -10.63 -0.78 -2.76
N GLY A 142 -9.93 -1.22 -1.71
CA GLY A 142 -10.30 -2.37 -0.90
C GLY A 142 -11.59 -2.18 -0.11
N SER A 143 -12.18 -3.31 0.33
CA SER A 143 -13.41 -3.31 1.09
C SER A 143 -13.28 -2.67 2.48
N HIS A 144 -12.09 -2.76 3.10
CA HIS A 144 -11.82 -2.23 4.43
C HIS A 144 -10.49 -1.50 4.48
N ARG A 145 -10.47 -0.31 5.05
CA ARG A 145 -9.29 0.51 5.32
C ARG A 145 -9.25 0.77 6.81
N VAL A 146 -8.38 0.02 7.50
CA VAL A 146 -8.24 0.05 8.96
C VAL A 146 -7.08 0.98 9.28
N ALA A 147 -7.39 2.12 9.89
CA ALA A 147 -6.41 3.13 10.29
C ALA A 147 -5.88 2.87 11.70
N GLY A 148 -4.58 2.91 11.90
CA GLY A 148 -3.93 2.99 13.20
C GLY A 148 -3.90 4.41 13.77
N ASP A 149 -3.32 4.57 14.98
CA ASP A 149 -3.23 5.89 15.64
C ASP A 149 -2.27 6.85 14.91
N ARG A 150 -1.28 6.30 14.18
CA ARG A 150 -0.27 7.08 13.42
C ARG A 150 -0.69 7.37 11.99
N PHE A 151 -1.90 7.00 11.60
CA PHE A 151 -2.40 7.18 10.23
C PHE A 151 -2.33 8.65 9.79
N GLN A 152 -1.75 8.90 8.62
CA GLN A 152 -1.71 10.20 7.97
C GLN A 152 -1.91 10.03 6.46
N PHE A 153 -3.01 10.52 5.97
CA PHE A 153 -3.36 10.50 4.55
C PHE A 153 -3.12 11.84 3.88
N ALA A 154 -2.61 11.85 2.67
CA ALA A 154 -2.62 13.00 1.77
C ALA A 154 -2.58 12.57 0.30
N MET A 155 -2.99 13.48 -0.59
CA MET A 155 -2.75 13.40 -2.04
C MET A 155 -1.91 14.62 -2.44
N PRO A 156 -0.58 14.55 -2.29
CA PRO A 156 0.31 15.70 -2.43
C PRO A 156 0.74 15.98 -3.87
N GLU A 157 0.10 15.36 -4.85
CA GLU A 157 0.48 15.39 -6.28
C GLU A 157 0.51 16.81 -6.83
N VAL A 158 -0.37 17.70 -6.35
CA VAL A 158 -0.39 19.13 -6.74
C VAL A 158 0.92 19.84 -6.42
N GLY A 159 1.65 19.40 -5.39
CA GLY A 159 2.96 19.94 -5.01
C GLY A 159 4.08 19.64 -6.02
N ILE A 160 3.87 18.69 -6.91
CA ILE A 160 4.80 18.32 -7.99
C ILE A 160 4.24 18.59 -9.39
N GLY A 161 3.15 19.39 -9.49
CA GLY A 161 2.52 19.73 -10.76
C GLY A 161 1.75 18.59 -11.39
N PHE A 162 1.29 17.62 -10.60
CA PHE A 162 0.47 16.51 -11.04
C PHE A 162 -0.92 16.59 -10.39
N PHE A 163 -1.81 15.69 -10.70
CA PHE A 163 -3.16 15.61 -10.12
C PHE A 163 -3.29 14.35 -9.27
N PRO A 164 -4.20 14.31 -8.27
CA PRO A 164 -4.53 13.09 -7.55
C PRO A 164 -5.01 12.00 -8.50
N ASP A 165 -4.15 11.05 -8.80
CA ASP A 165 -4.41 9.90 -9.67
C ASP A 165 -4.89 8.67 -8.87
N VAL A 166 -4.54 7.47 -9.28
CA VAL A 166 -4.83 6.18 -8.61
C VAL A 166 -6.29 6.03 -8.13
N GLY A 167 -7.22 6.67 -8.82
CA GLY A 167 -8.64 6.73 -8.44
C GLY A 167 -8.99 7.82 -7.43
N GLY A 168 -8.06 8.72 -7.09
CA GLY A 168 -8.31 9.87 -6.24
C GLY A 168 -9.46 10.74 -6.76
N THR A 169 -9.50 11.00 -8.06
CA THR A 169 -10.57 11.75 -8.74
C THR A 169 -11.96 11.08 -8.64
N TRP A 170 -12.01 9.80 -8.31
CA TRP A 170 -13.28 9.10 -8.04
C TRP A 170 -13.63 9.09 -6.56
N VAL A 171 -12.65 8.87 -5.68
CA VAL A 171 -12.87 8.74 -4.23
C VAL A 171 -13.11 10.09 -3.58
N LEU A 172 -12.22 11.07 -3.83
CA LEU A 172 -12.21 12.35 -3.12
C LEU A 172 -13.50 13.17 -3.29
N PRO A 173 -14.11 13.31 -4.50
CA PRO A 173 -15.36 14.05 -4.64
C PRO A 173 -16.56 13.41 -3.94
N ARG A 174 -16.42 12.19 -3.42
CA ARG A 174 -17.44 11.47 -2.65
C ARG A 174 -17.31 11.65 -1.14
N ALA A 175 -16.23 12.27 -0.69
CA ALA A 175 -16.06 12.62 0.71
C ALA A 175 -17.04 13.74 1.10
N PRO A 176 -17.62 13.71 2.32
CA PRO A 176 -18.59 14.69 2.76
C PRO A 176 -17.97 16.09 2.86
N GLY A 177 -18.80 17.13 2.68
CA GLY A 177 -18.46 18.53 2.99
C GLY A 177 -17.31 19.08 2.18
N GLU A 178 -17.10 18.65 0.94
CA GLU A 178 -16.02 19.11 0.06
C GLU A 178 -14.60 18.82 0.58
N ILE A 179 -14.45 18.05 1.65
CA ILE A 179 -13.15 17.74 2.24
C ILE A 179 -12.22 17.05 1.23
N GLY A 180 -12.78 16.21 0.37
CA GLY A 180 -12.01 15.55 -0.69
C GLY A 180 -11.47 16.52 -1.73
N THR A 181 -12.29 17.49 -2.15
CA THR A 181 -11.88 18.56 -3.06
C THR A 181 -10.77 19.41 -2.41
N TRP A 182 -10.94 19.75 -1.14
CA TRP A 182 -9.92 20.48 -0.40
C TRP A 182 -8.59 19.72 -0.33
N VAL A 183 -8.60 18.43 0.05
CA VAL A 183 -7.40 17.57 0.07
C VAL A 183 -6.75 17.50 -1.31
N ALA A 184 -7.56 17.33 -2.38
CA ALA A 184 -7.05 17.23 -3.74
C ALA A 184 -6.34 18.49 -4.23
N LEU A 185 -6.82 19.66 -3.83
CA LEU A 185 -6.30 20.96 -4.29
C LEU A 185 -5.15 21.49 -3.42
N THR A 186 -5.10 21.11 -2.15
CA THR A 186 -4.10 21.62 -1.20
C THR A 186 -2.97 20.65 -0.91
N GLY A 187 -3.21 19.34 -1.09
CA GLY A 187 -2.27 18.29 -0.65
C GLY A 187 -2.16 18.15 0.87
N GLU A 188 -3.08 18.77 1.62
CA GLU A 188 -3.09 18.74 3.08
C GLU A 188 -3.38 17.35 3.65
N ARG A 189 -2.97 17.14 4.90
CA ARG A 189 -3.02 15.84 5.56
C ARG A 189 -4.26 15.68 6.43
N LEU A 190 -4.89 14.52 6.31
CA LEU A 190 -5.91 14.04 7.25
C LEU A 190 -5.28 13.05 8.22
N LYS A 191 -5.51 13.27 9.52
CA LYS A 191 -5.18 12.31 10.57
C LYS A 191 -6.30 11.30 10.74
N THR A 192 -6.10 10.31 11.59
CA THR A 192 -7.01 9.16 11.79
C THR A 192 -8.48 9.58 11.94
N ALA A 193 -8.79 10.51 12.86
CA ALA A 193 -10.17 10.92 13.12
C ALA A 193 -10.82 11.59 11.90
N ASP A 194 -10.11 12.52 11.27
CA ASP A 194 -10.59 13.22 10.08
C ASP A 194 -10.75 12.27 8.88
N ALA A 195 -9.81 11.32 8.72
CA ALA A 195 -9.88 10.33 7.66
C ALA A 195 -11.06 9.37 7.83
N VAL A 196 -11.41 9.00 9.06
CA VAL A 196 -12.62 8.20 9.34
C VAL A 196 -13.87 9.03 9.06
N ALA A 197 -13.93 10.28 9.52
CA ALA A 197 -15.06 11.19 9.28
C ALA A 197 -15.26 11.46 7.77
N ALA A 198 -14.16 11.57 7.01
CA ALA A 198 -14.19 11.77 5.56
C ALA A 198 -14.46 10.47 4.76
N GLY A 199 -14.57 9.30 5.40
CA GLY A 199 -14.76 8.01 4.74
C GLY A 199 -13.52 7.50 3.98
N ILE A 200 -12.37 8.14 4.15
CA ILE A 200 -11.08 7.68 3.61
C ILE A 200 -10.65 6.41 4.36
N ALA A 201 -10.75 6.38 5.68
CA ALA A 201 -10.66 5.16 6.47
C ALA A 201 -12.06 4.66 6.85
N THR A 202 -12.23 3.33 6.94
CA THR A 202 -13.51 2.70 7.32
C THR A 202 -13.57 2.32 8.79
N HIS A 203 -12.42 2.07 9.39
CA HIS A 203 -12.28 1.62 10.78
C HIS A 203 -11.04 2.26 11.41
N HIS A 204 -11.08 2.43 12.73
CA HIS A 204 -9.90 2.77 13.53
C HIS A 204 -9.62 1.65 14.54
N VAL A 205 -8.36 1.32 14.70
CA VAL A 205 -7.86 0.44 15.76
C VAL A 205 -6.61 1.07 16.38
N ARG A 206 -6.34 0.76 17.63
CA ARG A 206 -5.09 1.21 18.28
C ARG A 206 -3.89 0.58 17.58
N SER A 207 -2.85 1.40 17.38
CA SER A 207 -1.55 0.90 16.91
C SER A 207 -0.93 -0.07 17.94
N ALA A 208 -0.20 -1.06 17.45
CA ALA A 208 0.50 -2.04 18.28
C ALA A 208 1.79 -1.44 18.87
#